data_faf0c81a9acd9f1df7eae4283e237334
#
_entry.id   faf0c81a9acd9f1df7eae4283e237334
#
_cell.length_a   1.000
_cell.length_b   1.000
_cell.length_c   1.000
_cell.angle_alpha   90.00
_cell.angle_beta   90.00
_cell.angle_gamma   90.00
#
_symmetry.space_group_name_H-M   'P 1'
#
loop_
_entity.id
_entity.type
_entity.pdbx_description
1 polymer ?
#
loop_
_entity_poly.entity_id
_entity_poly.type
_entity_poly.pdbx_seq_one_letter_code
_entity_poly.pdbx_strand_id
1 'polypeptide(L)' 'MFVIRLLDGEEVHGSENDELTVNEQTGVLTVHRIDGFDEVTTHYSPSAWASVTHRIKGSVVRRPLVGSNKK' A
#
# COMPACT_ATOMS: atom_id res chain seq x y z
N MET A 1 0.60 6.76 0.05
CA MET A 1 0.98 6.31 1.40
C MET A 1 0.25 5.03 1.73
N PHE A 2 0.95 4.11 2.37
CA PHE A 2 0.33 2.83 2.73
C PHE A 2 0.94 2.33 4.03
N VAL A 3 0.22 1.42 4.67
CA VAL A 3 0.68 0.74 5.87
C VAL A 3 0.47 -0.76 5.68
N ILE A 4 1.54 -1.53 5.84
CA ILE A 4 1.48 -2.98 5.82
C ILE A 4 1.62 -3.45 7.26
N ARG A 5 0.62 -4.17 7.75
CA ARG A 5 0.70 -4.77 9.08
C ARG A 5 1.16 -6.20 8.93
N LEU A 6 2.26 -6.51 9.59
CA LEU A 6 2.84 -7.84 9.55
C LEU A 6 2.22 -8.71 10.63
N LEU A 7 2.37 -10.02 10.46
CA LEU A 7 1.75 -10.95 11.40
C LEU A 7 2.40 -10.91 12.77
N ASP A 8 3.65 -10.43 12.86
CA ASP A 8 4.31 -10.29 14.16
C ASP A 8 3.93 -9.01 14.88
N GLY A 9 3.06 -8.20 14.29
CA GLY A 9 2.60 -6.96 14.91
C GLY A 9 3.34 -5.72 14.45
N GLU A 10 4.40 -5.87 13.69
CA GLU A 10 5.11 -4.72 13.17
C GLU A 10 4.37 -4.09 12.00
N GLU A 11 4.67 -2.82 11.76
CA GLU A 11 4.07 -2.10 10.66
C GLU A 11 5.16 -1.54 9.76
N VAL A 12 4.91 -1.61 8.46
CA VAL A 12 5.77 -1.01 7.45
C VAL A 12 5.00 0.13 6.82
N HIS A 13 5.55 1.34 6.91
CA HIS A 13 4.90 2.53 6.39
C HIS A 13 5.59 2.96 5.10
N GLY A 14 4.78 3.18 4.07
CA GLY A 14 5.28 3.66 2.79
C GLY A 14 4.85 5.09 2.57
N SER A 15 5.75 5.87 1.97
CA SER A 15 5.49 7.26 1.65
C SER A 15 4.87 7.37 0.26
N GLU A 16 4.65 8.62 -0.16
CA GLU A 16 4.07 8.86 -1.48
C GLU A 16 5.01 8.46 -2.59
N ASN A 17 6.31 8.43 -2.31
CA ASN A 17 7.30 8.08 -3.33
C ASN A 17 7.55 6.59 -3.42
N ASP A 18 6.99 5.82 -2.51
CA ASP A 18 7.12 4.37 -2.53
C ASP A 18 5.94 3.77 -3.29
N GLU A 19 6.21 2.71 -4.02
CA GLU A 19 5.19 2.03 -4.80
C GLU A 19 4.87 0.69 -4.19
N LEU A 20 3.59 0.40 -4.11
CA LEU A 20 3.10 -0.86 -3.57
C LEU A 20 2.31 -1.58 -4.65
N THR A 21 2.64 -2.84 -4.85
CA THR A 21 1.92 -3.71 -5.77
C THR A 21 1.47 -4.95 -5.03
N VAL A 22 0.22 -5.32 -5.22
CA VAL A 22 -0.33 -6.54 -4.63
C VAL A 22 -0.60 -7.52 -5.76
N ASN A 23 0.00 -8.70 -5.65
CA ASN A 23 -0.31 -9.77 -6.60
C ASN A 23 -1.51 -10.52 -6.06
N GLU A 24 -2.65 -10.33 -6.70
CA GLU A 24 -3.90 -10.89 -6.19
C GLU A 24 -3.98 -12.38 -6.33
N GLN A 25 -3.16 -12.96 -7.19
CA GLN A 25 -3.17 -14.41 -7.36
C GLN A 25 -2.33 -15.11 -6.33
N THR A 26 -1.22 -14.52 -5.93
CA THR A 26 -0.30 -15.16 -5.00
C THR A 26 -0.33 -14.56 -3.60
N GLY A 27 -0.85 -13.33 -3.47
CA GLY A 27 -0.84 -12.65 -2.19
C GLY A 27 0.49 -12.01 -1.84
N VAL A 28 1.41 -11.96 -2.78
CA VAL A 28 2.72 -11.34 -2.52
C VAL A 28 2.59 -9.83 -2.64
N LEU A 29 3.10 -9.11 -1.63
CA LEU A 29 3.20 -7.66 -1.68
C LEU A 29 4.59 -7.30 -2.16
N THR A 30 4.67 -6.31 -3.01
CA THR A 30 5.94 -5.80 -3.51
C THR A 30 6.00 -4.31 -3.23
N VAL A 31 7.06 -3.89 -2.54
CA VAL A 31 7.30 -2.47 -2.26
C VAL A 31 8.56 -2.07 -3.01
N HIS A 32 8.43 -1.03 -3.80
CA HIS A 32 9.54 -0.49 -4.58
C HIS A 32 9.79 0.94 -4.13
N ARG A 33 11.06 1.24 -3.83
CA ARG A 33 11.43 2.58 -3.40
C ARG A 33 12.80 2.94 -3.95
N ILE A 34 13.07 4.23 -3.97
CA ILE A 34 14.36 4.76 -4.35
C ILE A 34 15.05 5.24 -3.09
N ASP A 35 16.26 4.75 -2.87
CA ASP A 35 17.06 5.13 -1.71
C ASP A 35 18.38 5.67 -2.24
N GLY A 36 18.45 6.99 -2.38
CA GLY A 36 19.62 7.62 -2.98
C GLY A 36 19.70 7.26 -4.45
N PHE A 37 20.74 6.55 -4.81
CA PHE A 37 20.92 6.06 -6.17
C PHE A 37 20.49 4.61 -6.33
N ASP A 38 20.02 3.98 -5.26
CA ASP A 38 19.66 2.58 -5.28
C ASP A 38 18.17 2.42 -5.45
N GLU A 39 17.78 1.41 -6.23
CA GLU A 39 16.38 0.97 -6.29
C GLU A 39 16.25 -0.25 -5.38
N VAL A 40 15.34 -0.14 -4.43
CA VAL A 40 15.15 -1.22 -3.46
C VAL A 40 13.76 -1.81 -3.67
N THR A 41 13.72 -3.11 -3.89
CA THR A 41 12.45 -3.82 -4.07
C THR A 41 12.37 -4.89 -3.00
N THR A 42 11.29 -4.85 -2.24
CA THR A 42 11.07 -5.81 -1.16
C THR A 42 9.78 -6.56 -1.44
N HIS A 43 9.84 -7.88 -1.32
CA HIS A 43 8.68 -8.74 -1.50
C HIS A 43 8.28 -9.31 -0.15
N TYR A 44 7.00 -9.25 0.16
CA TYR A 44 6.47 -9.82 1.39
C TYR A 44 5.60 -11.02 1.05
N SER A 45 5.95 -12.16 1.62
CA SER A 45 5.16 -13.38 1.44
C SER A 45 3.75 -13.20 2.00
N PRO A 46 2.75 -13.86 1.43
CA PRO A 46 1.41 -13.78 2.00
C PRO A 46 1.33 -14.29 3.41
N SER A 47 2.30 -15.10 3.84
CA SER A 47 2.33 -15.59 5.22
C SER A 47 3.01 -14.61 6.16
N ALA A 48 3.53 -13.49 5.65
CA ALA A 48 4.23 -12.52 6.49
C ALA A 48 3.38 -11.30 6.83
N TRP A 49 2.36 -11.02 6.05
CA TRP A 49 1.55 -9.82 6.28
C TRP A 49 0.11 -10.19 6.58
N ALA A 50 -0.53 -9.35 7.40
CA ALA A 50 -1.92 -9.56 7.81
C ALA A 50 -2.87 -8.63 7.06
N SER A 51 -2.45 -7.40 6.83
CA SER A 51 -3.30 -6.43 6.14
C SER A 51 -2.45 -5.38 5.49
N VAL A 52 -3.01 -4.74 4.49
CA VAL A 52 -2.39 -3.57 3.87
C VAL A 52 -3.47 -2.51 3.73
N THR A 53 -3.14 -1.30 4.16
CA THR A 53 -4.04 -0.18 4.08
C THR A 53 -3.42 0.87 3.16
N HIS A 54 -4.15 1.23 2.14
CA HIS A 54 -3.70 2.24 1.19
C HIS A 54 -4.47 3.51 1.47
N ARG A 55 -3.74 4.56 1.83
CA ARG A 55 -4.37 5.83 2.16
C ARG A 55 -4.09 6.81 1.04
N ILE A 56 -5.14 7.25 0.40
CA ILE A 56 -5.05 8.26 -0.63
C ILE A 56 -5.38 9.58 0.01
N LYS A 57 -4.49 10.53 -0.15
CA LYS A 57 -4.69 11.83 0.41
C LYS A 57 -5.87 12.46 -0.30
N GLY A 58 -6.78 12.86 0.46
CA GLY A 58 -7.99 13.30 -0.03
C GLY A 58 -7.95 14.49 -0.89
N SER A 59 -8.33 14.55 -1.74
CA SER A 59 -8.54 15.45 -2.34
C SER A 59 -9.84 15.57 -2.58
N VAL A 60 -10.00 15.81 -2.58
CA VAL A 60 -10.90 15.78 -2.70
C VAL A 60 -11.71 15.45 -3.62
N VAL A 61 -11.84 15.32 -3.95
CA VAL A 61 -12.44 14.84 -4.71
C VAL A 61 -13.29 14.08 -4.80
N ARG A 62 -13.41 14.07 -4.66
CA ARG A 62 -14.14 13.34 -4.58
C ARG A 62 -15.20 13.02 -4.92
N ARG A 63 -15.40 12.91 -5.01
CA ARG A 63 -16.35 12.55 -5.04
C ARG A 63 -17.32 12.36 -5.10
N PRO A 64 -17.68 12.50 -5.37
CA PRO A 64 -18.71 12.19 -5.17
C PRO A 64 -19.37 11.58 -5.16
N LEU A 65 -19.26 11.52 -4.83
CA LEU A 65 -19.84 11.10 -4.61
C LEU A 65 -20.63 10.80 -4.75
N VAL A 66 -20.65 10.73 -4.84
CA VAL A 66 -21.46 10.60 -4.82
C VAL A 66 -22.12 10.23 -4.98
N GLY A 67 -22.19 10.17 -5.11
CA GLY A 67 -22.76 10.03 -5.06
C GLY A 67 -23.27 9.50 -5.03
N SER A 68 -23.03 9.50 -4.98
CA SER A 68 -23.43 9.30 -4.78
C SER A 68 -24.02 8.85 -4.65
N ASN A 69 -23.87 8.73 -4.63
CA ASN A 69 -24.31 8.57 -4.38
C ASN A 69 -25.05 8.27 -4.35
N LYS A 70 -25.18 8.17 -4.44
CA LYS A 70 -25.67 8.13 -4.36
C LYS A 70 -26.32 7.99 -4.16
N LYS A 71 -26.37 7.78 -4.16
CA LYS A 71 -26.79 7.88 -3.95
C LYS A 71 -26.98 7.76 -3.75
#